data_52c1b73dfda9516720f32558f94e2e5b
#
_entry.id   52c1b73dfda9516720f32558f94e2e5b
#
_cell.length_a   1.000
_cell.length_b   1.000
_cell.length_c   1.000
_cell.angle_alpha   90.00
_cell.angle_beta   90.00
_cell.angle_gamma   90.00
#
_symmetry.space_group_name_H-M   'P 1'
#
loop_
_entity.id
_entity.type
_entity.pdbx_description
1 polymer ?
#
loop_
_entity_poly.entity_id
_entity_poly.type
_entity_poly.pdbx_seq_one_letter_code
_entity_poly.pdbx_strand_id
1 'polypeptide(L)'
;LNKTGISVTQHYRNRERQRTEEEMSGTRTVQAGLEFLKEHVEKDSWFLQIECFDPHEPFYVPQKYRALYDLPEEETLNWPRYGRVASEDYREDLQNAAREYAALMTMCDVHLGLILDFMDAHDMWKDTVLIVNTDHGFLLGEHEWLGKNFPPPYDELAHLPFYFHVPGIAEGGRCEQLATTVDIAPTLLELFGCDQTPMGEMDGRSLLPALEGKPVREWALFGVHGCYTGITDGRMTYLKAEQNEDAPLYEYTLMPTNIRGYFSEDQ
;
A
#
# COMPACT_ATOMS: atom_id res chain seq x y z
N LEU A 1 24.26 -3.74 0.37
CA LEU A 1 22.85 -4.14 0.22
C LEU A 1 22.01 -3.18 -0.64
N ASN A 2 22.51 -1.95 -0.93
CA ASN A 2 21.77 -1.00 -1.76
C ASN A 2 21.56 -1.54 -3.20
N LYS A 3 20.40 -1.23 -3.75
CA LYS A 3 20.06 -1.50 -5.15
C LYS A 3 20.97 -0.70 -6.09
N THR A 4 21.27 -1.25 -7.25
CA THR A 4 22.07 -0.61 -8.29
C THR A 4 21.37 -0.71 -9.65
N GLY A 5 21.77 0.09 -10.62
CA GLY A 5 21.30 0.01 -12.00
C GLY A 5 20.58 1.27 -12.50
N ILE A 6 19.93 1.17 -13.66
CA ILE A 6 19.33 2.29 -14.38
C ILE A 6 18.24 2.98 -13.56
N SER A 7 17.41 2.20 -12.86
CA SER A 7 16.31 2.75 -12.02
C SER A 7 16.86 3.66 -10.91
N VAL A 8 17.99 3.27 -10.29
CA VAL A 8 18.65 4.07 -9.25
C VAL A 8 19.17 5.38 -9.84
N THR A 9 19.87 5.32 -11.00
CA THR A 9 20.37 6.52 -11.68
C THR A 9 19.22 7.47 -12.04
N GLN A 10 18.11 6.95 -12.53
CA GLN A 10 16.95 7.77 -12.89
C GLN A 10 16.30 8.40 -11.67
N HIS A 11 16.22 7.67 -10.56
CA HIS A 11 15.70 8.20 -9.30
C HIS A 11 16.54 9.38 -8.80
N TYR A 12 17.87 9.26 -8.77
CA TYR A 12 18.75 10.38 -8.38
C TYR A 12 18.57 11.61 -9.28
N ARG A 13 18.37 11.43 -10.57
CA ARG A 13 18.05 12.54 -11.49
C ARG A 13 16.71 13.19 -11.18
N ASN A 14 15.71 12.41 -10.79
CA ASN A 14 14.41 12.94 -10.40
C ASN A 14 14.51 13.73 -9.08
N ARG A 15 15.35 13.29 -8.14
CA ARG A 15 15.61 14.00 -6.87
C ARG A 15 16.21 15.39 -7.05
N GLU A 16 16.94 15.64 -8.13
CA GLU A 16 17.42 17.00 -8.45
C GLU A 16 16.29 18.02 -8.56
N ARG A 17 15.05 17.55 -8.81
CA ARG A 17 13.82 18.34 -8.89
C ARG A 17 12.91 18.22 -7.65
N GLN A 18 13.37 17.53 -6.62
CA GLN A 18 12.64 17.28 -5.38
C GLN A 18 13.55 17.64 -4.20
N ARG A 19 13.95 18.91 -4.12
CA ARG A 19 14.93 19.41 -3.13
C ARG A 19 14.31 19.80 -1.82
N THR A 20 13.01 20.13 -1.85
CA THR A 20 12.22 20.47 -0.67
C THR A 20 11.06 19.48 -0.54
N GLU A 21 10.45 19.44 0.63
CA GLU A 21 9.30 18.57 0.87
C GLU A 21 8.11 18.91 -0.03
N GLU A 22 7.90 20.20 -0.30
CA GLU A 22 6.81 20.67 -1.16
C GLU A 22 6.99 20.22 -2.62
N GLU A 23 8.22 19.94 -3.04
CA GLU A 23 8.54 19.43 -4.37
C GLU A 23 8.41 17.90 -4.49
N MET A 24 8.28 17.18 -3.36
CA MET A 24 8.14 15.73 -3.35
C MET A 24 6.80 15.30 -3.95
N SER A 25 6.82 14.18 -4.67
CA SER A 25 5.63 13.65 -5.35
C SER A 25 4.48 13.35 -4.38
N GLY A 26 4.76 12.69 -3.24
CA GLY A 26 3.76 12.40 -2.21
C GLY A 26 3.10 13.66 -1.67
N THR A 27 3.90 14.67 -1.29
CA THR A 27 3.39 15.97 -0.82
C THR A 27 2.50 16.64 -1.85
N ARG A 28 2.91 16.66 -3.12
CA ARG A 28 2.13 17.28 -4.21
C ARG A 28 0.84 16.52 -4.48
N THR A 29 0.84 15.21 -4.37
CA THR A 29 -0.37 14.38 -4.50
C THR A 29 -1.37 14.71 -3.39
N VAL A 30 -0.92 14.79 -2.15
CA VAL A 30 -1.77 15.17 -1.01
C VAL A 30 -2.31 16.59 -1.14
N GLN A 31 -1.48 17.54 -1.58
CA GLN A 31 -1.92 18.92 -1.82
C GLN A 31 -2.99 19.00 -2.91
N ALA A 32 -2.83 18.27 -4.00
CA ALA A 32 -3.87 18.18 -5.04
C ALA A 32 -5.18 17.59 -4.50
N GLY A 33 -5.09 16.58 -3.64
CA GLY A 33 -6.26 16.03 -2.93
C GLY A 33 -6.94 17.07 -2.04
N LEU A 34 -6.17 17.85 -1.28
CA LEU A 34 -6.70 18.93 -0.44
C LEU A 34 -7.34 20.05 -1.28
N GLU A 35 -6.78 20.39 -2.43
CA GLU A 35 -7.38 21.35 -3.36
C GLU A 35 -8.73 20.84 -3.86
N PHE A 36 -8.81 19.56 -4.26
CA PHE A 36 -10.08 18.95 -4.64
C PHE A 36 -11.10 19.01 -3.49
N LEU A 37 -10.72 18.67 -2.27
CA LEU A 37 -11.61 18.72 -1.10
C LEU A 37 -12.12 20.14 -0.85
N LYS A 38 -11.28 21.17 -0.94
CA LYS A 38 -11.70 22.58 -0.82
C LYS A 38 -12.74 22.98 -1.84
N GLU A 39 -12.63 22.49 -3.06
CA GLU A 39 -13.57 22.81 -4.15
C GLU A 39 -14.88 22.01 -4.05
N HIS A 40 -14.90 20.92 -3.27
CA HIS A 40 -16.00 19.96 -3.24
C HIS A 40 -16.65 19.79 -1.86
N VAL A 41 -16.20 20.49 -0.83
CA VAL A 41 -16.72 20.36 0.54
C VAL A 41 -18.22 20.63 0.65
N GLU A 42 -18.76 21.50 -0.19
CA GLU A 42 -20.20 21.81 -0.25
C GLU A 42 -20.94 21.05 -1.39
N LYS A 43 -20.25 20.09 -2.04
CA LYS A 43 -20.82 19.29 -3.13
C LYS A 43 -21.06 17.86 -2.66
N ASP A 44 -21.96 17.19 -3.35
CA ASP A 44 -22.32 15.80 -3.10
C ASP A 44 -21.91 14.90 -4.26
N SER A 45 -21.93 13.58 -4.03
CA SER A 45 -21.74 12.54 -5.03
C SER A 45 -20.40 12.58 -5.77
N TRP A 46 -19.31 12.82 -5.04
CA TRP A 46 -17.94 12.76 -5.57
C TRP A 46 -17.17 11.52 -5.05
N PHE A 47 -16.17 11.13 -5.79
CA PHE A 47 -15.18 10.13 -5.41
C PHE A 47 -13.79 10.73 -5.60
N LEU A 48 -12.96 10.64 -4.57
CA LEU A 48 -11.56 11.06 -4.59
C LEU A 48 -10.65 9.89 -4.20
N GLN A 49 -9.69 9.58 -5.04
CA GLN A 49 -8.59 8.68 -4.70
C GLN A 49 -7.29 9.48 -4.62
N ILE A 50 -6.65 9.44 -3.45
CA ILE A 50 -5.32 10.02 -3.22
C ILE A 50 -4.33 8.86 -3.15
N GLU A 51 -3.64 8.59 -4.26
CA GLU A 51 -2.69 7.50 -4.37
C GLU A 51 -1.27 8.02 -4.27
N CYS A 52 -0.61 7.72 -3.14
CA CYS A 52 0.77 8.11 -2.87
C CYS A 52 1.73 6.97 -3.15
N PHE A 53 2.90 7.30 -3.70
CA PHE A 53 3.97 6.34 -3.90
C PHE A 53 4.63 5.94 -2.58
N ASP A 54 4.78 6.89 -1.66
CA ASP A 54 5.33 6.64 -0.33
C ASP A 54 4.36 5.80 0.52
N PRO A 55 4.87 4.88 1.35
CA PRO A 55 6.26 4.68 1.78
C PRO A 55 7.07 3.66 0.94
N HIS A 56 6.86 3.55 -0.35
CA HIS A 56 7.64 2.69 -1.24
C HIS A 56 9.13 3.09 -1.22
N GLU A 57 10.02 2.12 -1.33
CA GLU A 57 11.45 2.41 -1.47
C GLU A 57 11.77 3.11 -2.82
N PRO A 58 12.78 3.95 -2.89
CA PRO A 58 13.75 4.25 -1.85
C PRO A 58 13.15 5.08 -0.71
N PHE A 59 13.49 4.71 0.53
CA PHE A 59 13.03 5.38 1.73
C PHE A 59 13.67 6.77 1.88
N TYR A 60 13.33 7.64 0.96
CA TYR A 60 13.87 9.00 0.90
C TYR A 60 12.92 9.99 1.55
N VAL A 61 13.43 10.70 2.54
CA VAL A 61 12.64 11.62 3.35
C VAL A 61 13.49 12.82 3.79
N PRO A 62 12.92 14.02 3.96
CA PRO A 62 13.63 15.19 4.46
C PRO A 62 14.31 14.95 5.82
N GLN A 63 15.46 15.62 6.03
CA GLN A 63 16.28 15.45 7.23
C GLN A 63 15.52 15.69 8.54
N LYS A 64 14.50 16.55 8.56
CA LYS A 64 13.67 16.77 9.75
C LYS A 64 13.00 15.49 10.29
N TYR A 65 12.62 14.57 9.41
CA TYR A 65 12.05 13.28 9.81
C TYR A 65 13.14 12.27 10.18
N ARG A 66 14.26 12.24 9.44
CA ARG A 66 15.40 11.39 9.75
C ARG A 66 15.97 11.67 11.13
N ALA A 67 16.01 12.95 11.54
CA ALA A 67 16.48 13.38 12.86
C ALA A 67 15.64 12.81 14.02
N LEU A 68 14.38 12.44 13.80
CA LEU A 68 13.54 11.81 14.82
C LEU A 68 13.98 10.37 15.16
N TYR A 69 14.77 9.75 14.29
CA TYR A 69 15.20 8.36 14.39
C TYR A 69 16.73 8.22 14.56
N ASP A 70 17.41 9.31 14.94
CA ASP A 70 18.88 9.31 15.12
C ASP A 70 19.66 8.80 13.91
N LEU A 71 19.14 9.06 12.71
CA LEU A 71 19.83 8.70 11.46
C LEU A 71 20.97 9.67 11.19
N PRO A 72 22.15 9.19 10.72
CA PRO A 72 23.25 10.06 10.35
C PRO A 72 22.89 10.96 9.17
N GLU A 73 23.62 12.08 9.00
CA GLU A 73 23.43 12.98 7.86
C GLU A 73 23.78 12.27 6.52
N GLU A 74 24.76 11.36 6.59
CA GLU A 74 25.16 10.57 5.45
C GLU A 74 24.05 9.61 5.00
N GLU A 75 24.08 9.24 3.74
CA GLU A 75 23.14 8.29 3.16
C GLU A 75 23.37 6.87 3.74
N THR A 76 22.31 6.27 4.23
CA THR A 76 22.30 4.90 4.75
C THR A 76 21.62 3.94 3.78
N LEU A 77 21.28 2.72 4.20
CA LEU A 77 20.53 1.76 3.41
C LEU A 77 19.06 2.22 3.27
N ASN A 78 18.77 2.99 2.22
CA ASN A 78 17.44 3.51 1.95
C ASN A 78 16.76 2.85 0.74
N TRP A 79 17.51 2.16 -0.11
CA TRP A 79 16.96 1.40 -1.23
C TRP A 79 17.50 -0.02 -1.25
N PRO A 80 16.92 -0.91 -0.45
CA PRO A 80 17.42 -2.26 -0.31
C PRO A 80 17.28 -3.08 -1.60
N ARG A 81 18.27 -3.93 -1.83
CA ARG A 81 18.19 -4.98 -2.84
C ARG A 81 17.39 -6.15 -2.27
N TYR A 82 16.37 -6.61 -3.00
CA TYR A 82 15.54 -7.72 -2.56
C TYR A 82 16.31 -9.04 -2.51
N GLY A 83 16.07 -9.82 -1.50
CA GLY A 83 16.66 -11.13 -1.36
C GLY A 83 16.83 -11.58 0.10
N ARG A 84 17.40 -12.78 0.26
CA ARG A 84 17.79 -13.26 1.58
C ARG A 84 18.97 -12.47 2.12
N VAL A 85 18.93 -12.21 3.41
CA VAL A 85 20.00 -11.54 4.16
C VAL A 85 20.28 -12.33 5.44
N ALA A 86 21.55 -12.58 5.71
CA ALA A 86 21.97 -13.06 7.01
C ALA A 86 21.92 -11.86 7.99
N SER A 87 20.89 -11.81 8.81
CA SER A 87 20.64 -10.64 9.69
C SER A 87 21.79 -10.36 10.68
N GLU A 88 22.59 -11.38 11.01
CA GLU A 88 23.76 -11.20 11.88
C GLU A 88 24.87 -10.39 11.19
N ASP A 89 25.09 -10.60 9.88
CA ASP A 89 26.15 -9.96 9.11
C ASP A 89 25.81 -8.50 8.73
N TYR A 90 24.52 -8.16 8.67
CA TYR A 90 24.03 -6.86 8.18
C TYR A 90 23.14 -6.14 9.20
N ARG A 91 23.31 -6.41 10.48
CA ARG A 91 22.45 -5.88 11.56
C ARG A 91 22.32 -4.36 11.53
N GLU A 92 23.42 -3.64 11.38
CA GLU A 92 23.42 -2.18 11.37
C GLU A 92 22.71 -1.64 10.13
N ASP A 93 22.98 -2.19 8.95
CA ASP A 93 22.32 -1.81 7.71
C ASP A 93 20.80 -2.03 7.79
N LEU A 94 20.37 -3.18 8.32
CA LEU A 94 18.94 -3.48 8.48
C LEU A 94 18.26 -2.55 9.50
N GLN A 95 18.95 -2.21 10.60
CA GLN A 95 18.45 -1.23 11.56
C GLN A 95 18.31 0.15 10.93
N ASN A 96 19.28 0.57 10.12
CA ASN A 96 19.21 1.84 9.42
C ASN A 96 18.11 1.84 8.38
N ALA A 97 17.91 0.76 7.62
CA ALA A 97 16.78 0.65 6.68
C ALA A 97 15.43 0.74 7.39
N ALA A 98 15.28 0.10 8.55
CA ALA A 98 14.06 0.18 9.35
C ALA A 98 13.82 1.60 9.87
N ARG A 99 14.87 2.33 10.27
CA ARG A 99 14.77 3.74 10.70
C ARG A 99 14.43 4.67 9.53
N GLU A 100 15.03 4.46 8.35
CA GLU A 100 14.69 5.23 7.14
C GLU A 100 13.22 5.00 6.75
N TYR A 101 12.75 3.76 6.80
CA TYR A 101 11.35 3.44 6.59
C TYR A 101 10.44 4.10 7.61
N ALA A 102 10.79 4.06 8.91
CA ALA A 102 10.02 4.70 9.97
C ALA A 102 9.96 6.23 9.81
N ALA A 103 11.06 6.85 9.38
CA ALA A 103 11.10 8.28 9.08
C ALA A 103 10.17 8.64 7.90
N LEU A 104 10.16 7.81 6.86
CA LEU A 104 9.25 7.98 5.72
C LEU A 104 7.79 7.76 6.12
N MET A 105 7.51 6.75 6.95
CA MET A 105 6.17 6.52 7.51
C MET A 105 5.68 7.71 8.34
N THR A 106 6.57 8.37 9.10
CA THR A 106 6.22 9.59 9.84
C THR A 106 5.82 10.73 8.91
N MET A 107 6.48 10.86 7.75
CA MET A 107 6.04 11.82 6.73
C MET A 107 4.66 11.46 6.15
N CYS A 108 4.41 10.18 5.87
CA CYS A 108 3.11 9.71 5.41
C CYS A 108 2.00 10.00 6.44
N ASP A 109 2.29 9.78 7.74
CA ASP A 109 1.36 10.09 8.84
C ASP A 109 1.03 11.59 8.90
N VAL A 110 2.04 12.46 8.77
CA VAL A 110 1.82 13.91 8.68
C VAL A 110 0.93 14.27 7.48
N HIS A 111 1.15 13.64 6.33
CA HIS A 111 0.35 13.88 5.13
C HIS A 111 -1.11 13.42 5.31
N LEU A 112 -1.33 12.25 5.92
CA LEU A 112 -2.67 11.79 6.28
C LEU A 112 -3.32 12.75 7.27
N GLY A 113 -2.55 13.22 8.27
CA GLY A 113 -3.00 14.20 9.25
C GLY A 113 -3.59 15.45 8.61
N LEU A 114 -2.99 15.98 7.53
CA LEU A 114 -3.54 17.13 6.81
C LEU A 114 -4.94 16.88 6.22
N ILE A 115 -5.20 15.65 5.76
CA ILE A 115 -6.53 15.26 5.26
C ILE A 115 -7.53 15.17 6.41
N LEU A 116 -7.12 14.52 7.51
CA LEU A 116 -7.96 14.36 8.70
C LEU A 116 -8.30 15.72 9.33
N ASP A 117 -7.32 16.62 9.47
CA ASP A 117 -7.52 17.97 9.97
C ASP A 117 -8.50 18.77 9.09
N PHE A 118 -8.44 18.56 7.76
CA PHE A 118 -9.39 19.18 6.85
C PHE A 118 -10.80 18.63 7.05
N MET A 119 -10.94 17.32 7.20
CA MET A 119 -12.23 16.67 7.47
C MET A 119 -12.82 17.13 8.81
N ASP A 120 -12.00 17.27 9.86
CA ASP A 120 -12.40 17.79 11.16
C ASP A 120 -12.90 19.23 11.05
N ALA A 121 -12.12 20.10 10.38
CA ALA A 121 -12.44 21.52 10.24
C ALA A 121 -13.74 21.79 9.47
N HIS A 122 -14.14 20.85 8.61
CA HIS A 122 -15.33 20.99 7.76
C HIS A 122 -16.49 20.04 8.14
N ASP A 123 -16.40 19.35 9.31
CA ASP A 123 -17.45 18.43 9.80
C ASP A 123 -17.83 17.34 8.78
N MET A 124 -16.85 16.82 8.04
CA MET A 124 -17.07 15.89 6.93
C MET A 124 -17.39 14.45 7.39
N TRP A 125 -17.11 14.11 8.62
CA TRP A 125 -17.38 12.77 9.18
C TRP A 125 -18.84 12.36 9.15
N LYS A 126 -19.76 13.33 9.08
CA LYS A 126 -21.21 13.09 9.08
C LYS A 126 -21.74 12.55 7.74
N ASP A 127 -21.02 12.78 6.62
CA ASP A 127 -21.49 12.50 5.27
C ASP A 127 -20.41 12.00 4.31
N THR A 128 -19.18 11.84 4.76
CA THR A 128 -18.05 11.39 3.93
C THR A 128 -17.51 10.05 4.43
N VAL A 129 -17.42 9.10 3.53
CA VAL A 129 -16.71 7.82 3.76
C VAL A 129 -15.21 8.03 3.59
N LEU A 130 -14.42 7.53 4.53
CA LEU A 130 -12.96 7.49 4.42
C LEU A 130 -12.45 6.06 4.44
N ILE A 131 -11.63 5.68 3.46
CA ILE A 131 -10.88 4.43 3.44
C ILE A 131 -9.39 4.76 3.36
N VAL A 132 -8.60 4.20 4.28
CA VAL A 132 -7.13 4.28 4.26
C VAL A 132 -6.57 2.87 4.23
N ASN A 133 -5.78 2.56 3.19
CA ASN A 133 -5.22 1.24 2.97
C ASN A 133 -3.88 1.30 2.22
N THR A 134 -3.25 0.14 2.06
CA THR A 134 -2.07 -0.07 1.22
C THR A 134 -2.24 -1.35 0.40
N ASP A 135 -1.36 -1.56 -0.59
CA ASP A 135 -1.39 -2.72 -1.48
C ASP A 135 -0.66 -3.93 -0.90
N HIS A 136 0.47 -3.73 -0.22
CA HIS A 136 1.28 -4.76 0.45
C HIS A 136 2.23 -4.12 1.45
N GLY A 137 2.85 -4.95 2.29
CA GLY A 137 3.90 -4.54 3.21
C GLY A 137 5.31 -4.70 2.64
N PHE A 138 6.31 -4.70 3.53
CA PHE A 138 7.73 -4.81 3.19
C PHE A 138 8.49 -5.49 4.32
N LEU A 139 9.39 -6.43 4.00
CA LEU A 139 10.29 -7.07 4.96
C LEU A 139 11.58 -6.27 5.09
N LEU A 140 11.97 -5.97 6.31
CA LEU A 140 13.16 -5.18 6.68
C LEU A 140 14.21 -6.04 7.42
N GLY A 141 14.21 -7.34 7.18
CA GLY A 141 15.10 -8.33 7.79
C GLY A 141 14.34 -9.44 8.52
N GLU A 142 13.04 -9.32 8.69
CA GLU A 142 12.21 -10.39 9.25
C GLU A 142 12.32 -11.64 8.39
N HIS A 143 12.32 -12.81 9.03
CA HIS A 143 12.46 -14.12 8.38
C HIS A 143 13.72 -14.25 7.50
N GLU A 144 14.76 -13.44 7.76
CA GLU A 144 15.99 -13.36 6.94
C GLU A 144 15.71 -12.88 5.49
N TRP A 145 14.71 -12.04 5.29
CA TRP A 145 14.39 -11.46 4.00
C TRP A 145 14.39 -9.93 4.03
N LEU A 146 14.77 -9.36 2.90
CA LEU A 146 14.72 -7.93 2.63
C LEU A 146 13.93 -7.72 1.35
N GLY A 147 12.88 -6.91 1.42
CA GLY A 147 12.04 -6.58 0.27
C GLY A 147 10.69 -7.27 0.23
N LYS A 148 10.18 -7.44 -0.97
CA LYS A 148 8.86 -7.98 -1.33
C LYS A 148 8.97 -8.78 -2.62
N ASN A 149 7.91 -9.46 -3.04
CA ASN A 149 7.76 -10.24 -4.27
C ASN A 149 8.46 -11.61 -4.30
N PHE A 150 9.57 -11.81 -3.62
CA PHE A 150 10.30 -13.08 -3.59
C PHE A 150 10.07 -13.93 -2.34
N PRO A 151 9.92 -13.34 -1.14
CA PRO A 151 9.65 -14.13 0.06
C PRO A 151 8.23 -14.71 0.04
N PRO A 152 7.99 -15.78 0.83
CA PRO A 152 6.62 -16.15 1.15
C PRO A 152 5.84 -14.94 1.68
N PRO A 153 4.56 -14.81 1.37
CA PRO A 153 3.75 -13.67 1.84
C PRO A 153 3.44 -13.79 3.34
N TYR A 154 4.47 -13.51 4.16
CA TYR A 154 4.34 -13.43 5.60
C TYR A 154 3.39 -12.32 6.04
N ASP A 155 3.02 -12.31 7.31
CA ASP A 155 2.08 -11.30 7.86
C ASP A 155 2.54 -9.88 7.60
N GLU A 156 3.83 -9.59 7.66
CA GLU A 156 4.40 -8.28 7.38
C GLU A 156 4.15 -7.82 5.92
N LEU A 157 3.89 -8.76 5.01
CA LEU A 157 3.56 -8.47 3.60
C LEU A 157 2.07 -8.49 3.33
N ALA A 158 1.30 -9.34 4.02
CA ALA A 158 -0.07 -9.68 3.65
C ALA A 158 -1.13 -9.14 4.63
N HIS A 159 -0.79 -8.91 5.90
CA HIS A 159 -1.69 -8.36 6.90
C HIS A 159 -1.64 -6.83 6.87
N LEU A 160 -2.42 -6.25 5.97
CA LEU A 160 -2.34 -4.84 5.62
C LEU A 160 -3.11 -3.95 6.60
N PRO A 161 -2.64 -2.72 6.91
CA PRO A 161 -3.45 -1.73 7.56
C PRO A 161 -4.66 -1.37 6.69
N PHE A 162 -5.84 -1.39 7.31
CA PHE A 162 -7.08 -1.03 6.66
C PHE A 162 -7.97 -0.28 7.64
N TYR A 163 -8.24 0.99 7.37
CA TYR A 163 -9.11 1.84 8.17
C TYR A 163 -10.31 2.25 7.34
N PHE A 164 -11.49 2.13 7.94
CA PHE A 164 -12.73 2.38 7.23
C PHE A 164 -13.71 3.13 8.12
N HIS A 165 -14.06 4.34 7.72
CA HIS A 165 -15.12 5.15 8.31
C HIS A 165 -16.32 5.22 7.38
N VAL A 166 -17.51 4.95 7.89
CA VAL A 166 -18.78 5.11 7.19
C VAL A 166 -19.75 5.88 8.10
N PRO A 167 -20.30 7.01 7.64
CA PRO A 167 -21.25 7.80 8.41
C PRO A 167 -22.42 6.97 8.93
N GLY A 168 -22.76 7.15 10.20
CA GLY A 168 -23.90 6.46 10.83
C GLY A 168 -23.66 5.01 11.22
N ILE A 169 -22.49 4.43 10.95
CA ILE A 169 -22.06 3.15 11.48
C ILE A 169 -21.21 3.38 12.73
N ALA A 170 -21.25 2.45 13.68
CA ALA A 170 -20.68 2.58 15.03
C ALA A 170 -19.27 3.21 15.05
N GLU A 171 -19.10 4.19 15.93
CA GLU A 171 -17.86 4.93 16.09
C GLU A 171 -16.82 4.08 16.79
N GLY A 172 -15.62 4.05 16.18
CA GLY A 172 -14.37 3.57 16.76
C GLY A 172 -14.37 2.11 17.24
N GLY A 173 -13.51 1.29 16.71
CA GLY A 173 -13.38 -0.09 17.12
C GLY A 173 -12.43 -0.89 16.22
N ARG A 174 -12.20 -2.13 16.63
CA ARG A 174 -11.53 -3.13 15.79
C ARG A 174 -12.55 -4.07 15.20
N CYS A 175 -12.46 -4.27 13.89
CA CYS A 175 -13.22 -5.29 13.19
C CYS A 175 -12.32 -6.53 13.01
N GLU A 176 -12.76 -7.65 13.55
CA GLU A 176 -12.04 -8.93 13.50
C GLU A 176 -12.43 -9.77 12.25
N GLN A 177 -13.29 -9.21 11.40
CA GLN A 177 -13.74 -9.91 10.20
C GLN A 177 -12.67 -9.91 9.11
N LEU A 178 -12.52 -11.04 8.44
CA LEU A 178 -11.58 -11.16 7.31
C LEU A 178 -12.03 -10.28 6.13
N ALA A 179 -11.10 -9.47 5.64
CA ALA A 179 -11.23 -8.63 4.47
C ALA A 179 -10.04 -8.84 3.51
N THR A 180 -10.25 -8.54 2.25
CA THR A 180 -9.21 -8.55 1.23
C THR A 180 -9.30 -7.28 0.39
N THR A 181 -8.23 -6.90 -0.30
CA THR A 181 -8.22 -5.68 -1.13
C THR A 181 -9.23 -5.72 -2.27
N VAL A 182 -9.58 -6.91 -2.78
CA VAL A 182 -10.61 -7.08 -3.83
C VAL A 182 -12.02 -6.73 -3.33
N ASP A 183 -12.24 -6.64 -2.02
CA ASP A 183 -13.52 -6.27 -1.43
C ASP A 183 -13.81 -4.76 -1.52
N ILE A 184 -12.80 -3.94 -1.79
CA ILE A 184 -12.95 -2.48 -1.86
C ILE A 184 -13.88 -2.10 -3.00
N ALA A 185 -13.71 -2.67 -4.19
CA ALA A 185 -14.51 -2.32 -5.35
C ALA A 185 -16.02 -2.60 -5.15
N PRO A 186 -16.47 -3.82 -4.77
CA PRO A 186 -17.90 -4.06 -4.52
C PRO A 186 -18.43 -3.24 -3.34
N THR A 187 -17.60 -2.90 -2.34
CA THR A 187 -18.00 -2.03 -1.24
C THR A 187 -18.31 -0.61 -1.73
N LEU A 188 -17.44 -0.05 -2.58
CA LEU A 188 -17.66 1.27 -3.17
C LEU A 188 -18.90 1.29 -4.06
N LEU A 189 -19.09 0.27 -4.89
CA LEU A 189 -20.27 0.17 -5.75
C LEU A 189 -21.57 0.12 -4.92
N GLU A 190 -21.58 -0.61 -3.81
CA GLU A 190 -22.74 -0.65 -2.90
C GLU A 190 -22.98 0.70 -2.23
N LEU A 191 -21.91 1.38 -1.74
CA LEU A 191 -22.01 2.72 -1.14
C LEU A 191 -22.60 3.76 -2.11
N PHE A 192 -22.24 3.68 -3.38
CA PHE A 192 -22.78 4.56 -4.42
C PHE A 192 -24.15 4.09 -4.98
N GLY A 193 -24.68 2.98 -4.52
CA GLY A 193 -25.93 2.41 -5.05
C GLY A 193 -25.85 2.00 -6.52
N CYS A 194 -24.64 1.65 -6.99
CA CYS A 194 -24.42 1.24 -8.37
C CYS A 194 -24.91 -0.19 -8.62
N ASP A 195 -25.52 -0.42 -9.78
CA ASP A 195 -25.82 -1.77 -10.25
C ASP A 195 -24.52 -2.51 -10.59
N GLN A 196 -24.26 -3.61 -9.90
CA GLN A 196 -23.06 -4.44 -10.09
C GLN A 196 -23.20 -5.45 -11.23
N THR A 197 -24.43 -5.67 -11.74
CA THR A 197 -24.71 -6.67 -12.80
C THR A 197 -23.83 -6.53 -14.05
N PRO A 198 -23.54 -5.28 -14.54
CA PRO A 198 -22.69 -5.10 -15.71
C PRO A 198 -21.21 -5.50 -15.50
N MET A 199 -20.76 -5.60 -14.25
CA MET A 199 -19.38 -5.95 -13.91
C MET A 199 -19.11 -7.46 -13.98
N GLY A 200 -20.15 -8.30 -14.13
CA GLY A 200 -20.03 -9.74 -14.03
C GLY A 200 -19.80 -10.24 -12.61
N GLU A 201 -19.30 -11.46 -12.47
CA GLU A 201 -18.92 -12.02 -11.16
C GLU A 201 -17.65 -11.35 -10.65
N MET A 202 -17.71 -10.79 -9.43
CA MET A 202 -16.56 -10.25 -8.71
C MET A 202 -16.13 -11.24 -7.61
N ASP A 203 -14.83 -11.46 -7.45
CA ASP A 203 -14.29 -12.29 -6.36
C ASP A 203 -14.42 -11.58 -4.99
N GLY A 204 -14.45 -10.26 -4.99
CA GLY A 204 -14.66 -9.41 -3.82
C GLY A 204 -16.09 -9.41 -3.34
N ARG A 205 -16.27 -9.07 -2.08
CA ARG A 205 -17.57 -8.92 -1.41
C ARG A 205 -17.62 -7.60 -0.67
N SER A 206 -18.78 -6.97 -0.59
CA SER A 206 -18.94 -5.74 0.20
C SER A 206 -18.55 -5.95 1.67
N LEU A 207 -17.81 -5.00 2.21
CA LEU A 207 -17.38 -4.96 3.60
C LEU A 207 -18.40 -4.30 4.54
N LEU A 208 -19.50 -3.74 4.03
CA LEU A 208 -20.50 -3.11 4.89
C LEU A 208 -21.06 -4.05 5.96
N PRO A 209 -21.34 -5.34 5.67
CA PRO A 209 -21.74 -6.27 6.73
C PRO A 209 -20.69 -6.48 7.81
N ALA A 210 -19.39 -6.40 7.48
CA ALA A 210 -18.30 -6.54 8.47
C ALA A 210 -18.33 -5.42 9.51
N LEU A 211 -18.67 -4.20 9.11
CA LEU A 211 -18.83 -3.05 10.01
C LEU A 211 -19.96 -3.25 11.03
N GLU A 212 -20.93 -4.10 10.71
CA GLU A 212 -22.01 -4.52 11.63
C GLU A 212 -21.64 -5.77 12.44
N GLY A 213 -20.39 -6.23 12.37
CA GLY A 213 -19.92 -7.43 13.03
C GLY A 213 -20.33 -8.77 12.38
N LYS A 214 -20.87 -8.72 11.16
CA LYS A 214 -21.25 -9.92 10.41
C LYS A 214 -20.07 -10.43 9.57
N PRO A 215 -19.81 -11.74 9.51
CA PRO A 215 -18.73 -12.27 8.70
C PRO A 215 -19.01 -12.10 7.21
N VAL A 216 -17.99 -11.63 6.48
CA VAL A 216 -18.01 -11.53 5.01
C VAL A 216 -17.49 -12.80 4.38
N ARG A 217 -16.49 -13.42 5.03
CA ARG A 217 -15.85 -14.65 4.58
C ARG A 217 -15.30 -15.47 5.76
N GLU A 218 -15.17 -16.77 5.56
CA GLU A 218 -14.57 -17.68 6.55
C GLU A 218 -13.05 -17.79 6.37
N TRP A 219 -12.55 -17.51 5.16
CA TRP A 219 -11.14 -17.56 4.81
C TRP A 219 -10.82 -16.52 3.74
N ALA A 220 -9.57 -16.10 3.70
CA ALA A 220 -9.04 -15.17 2.72
C ALA A 220 -7.87 -15.80 1.96
N LEU A 221 -7.84 -15.55 0.64
CA LEU A 221 -6.72 -15.91 -0.23
C LEU A 221 -5.85 -14.68 -0.49
N PHE A 222 -4.55 -14.92 -0.55
CA PHE A 222 -3.55 -13.91 -0.89
C PHE A 222 -2.33 -14.60 -1.51
N GLY A 223 -1.42 -13.84 -2.08
CA GLY A 223 -0.21 -14.44 -2.65
C GLY A 223 0.46 -13.57 -3.68
N VAL A 224 1.45 -14.17 -4.35
CA VAL A 224 2.20 -13.55 -5.44
C VAL A 224 2.00 -14.41 -6.68
N HIS A 225 1.57 -13.78 -7.78
CA HIS A 225 1.37 -14.46 -9.05
C HIS A 225 2.63 -15.22 -9.50
N GLY A 226 2.48 -16.50 -9.84
CA GLY A 226 3.59 -17.36 -10.20
C GLY A 226 4.49 -17.83 -9.07
N CYS A 227 4.16 -17.54 -7.81
CA CYS A 227 4.94 -17.92 -6.64
C CYS A 227 4.07 -18.57 -5.56
N TYR A 228 4.05 -17.96 -4.36
CA TYR A 228 3.31 -18.49 -3.23
C TYR A 228 1.83 -18.14 -3.28
N THR A 229 0.98 -19.07 -2.87
CA THR A 229 -0.42 -18.84 -2.55
C THR A 229 -0.63 -19.10 -1.06
N GLY A 230 -1.28 -18.16 -0.40
CA GLY A 230 -1.66 -18.23 1.02
C GLY A 230 -3.15 -18.31 1.21
N ILE A 231 -3.58 -19.02 2.24
CA ILE A 231 -4.95 -19.03 2.75
C ILE A 231 -4.93 -18.86 4.26
N THR A 232 -5.80 -18.03 4.79
CA THR A 232 -5.94 -17.81 6.23
C THR A 232 -7.39 -17.80 6.65
N ASP A 233 -7.66 -18.27 7.88
CA ASP A 233 -8.92 -18.12 8.60
C ASP A 233 -8.86 -17.01 9.67
N GLY A 234 -7.77 -16.21 9.66
CA GLY A 234 -7.49 -15.17 10.64
C GLY A 234 -6.78 -15.67 11.91
N ARG A 235 -6.59 -16.99 12.08
CA ARG A 235 -5.86 -17.62 13.20
C ARG A 235 -4.69 -18.45 12.72
N MET A 236 -4.87 -19.15 11.64
CA MET A 236 -3.87 -19.98 10.99
C MET A 236 -3.70 -19.55 9.56
N THR A 237 -2.47 -19.61 9.08
CA THR A 237 -2.11 -19.35 7.69
C THR A 237 -1.42 -20.58 7.11
N TYR A 238 -1.87 -21.01 5.96
CA TYR A 238 -1.21 -22.03 5.17
C TYR A 238 -0.65 -21.41 3.90
N LEU A 239 0.66 -21.56 3.69
CA LEU A 239 1.36 -21.09 2.50
C LEU A 239 1.74 -22.29 1.64
N LYS A 240 1.41 -22.22 0.37
CA LYS A 240 1.76 -23.22 -0.64
C LYS A 240 2.69 -22.59 -1.67
N ALA A 241 3.89 -23.16 -1.82
CA ALA A 241 4.77 -22.83 -2.93
C ALA A 241 4.23 -23.45 -4.25
N GLU A 242 4.70 -22.92 -5.36
CA GLU A 242 4.48 -23.51 -6.67
C GLU A 242 5.00 -24.95 -6.71
N GLN A 243 4.31 -25.82 -7.44
CA GLN A 243 4.71 -27.24 -7.56
C GLN A 243 5.66 -27.52 -8.71
N ASN A 244 5.61 -26.71 -9.74
CA ASN A 244 6.47 -26.81 -10.91
C ASN A 244 6.98 -25.41 -11.26
N GLU A 245 8.24 -25.30 -11.70
CA GLU A 245 8.73 -24.08 -12.29
C GLU A 245 7.82 -23.70 -13.47
N ASP A 246 6.89 -22.80 -13.19
CA ASP A 246 6.22 -21.85 -14.06
C ASP A 246 5.98 -22.23 -15.53
N ALA A 247 5.22 -23.27 -15.80
CA ALA A 247 4.88 -23.48 -17.19
C ALA A 247 3.43 -23.96 -17.36
N PRO A 248 2.66 -23.23 -18.12
CA PRO A 248 2.84 -21.85 -18.58
C PRO A 248 2.18 -20.85 -17.62
N LEU A 249 2.88 -19.79 -17.26
CA LEU A 249 2.34 -18.66 -16.56
C LEU A 249 1.77 -17.66 -17.58
N TYR A 250 0.49 -17.36 -17.50
CA TYR A 250 -0.17 -16.42 -18.43
C TYR A 250 -0.60 -15.17 -17.71
N GLU A 251 -0.31 -14.03 -18.33
CA GLU A 251 -0.86 -12.73 -17.99
C GLU A 251 -1.67 -12.19 -19.17
N TYR A 252 -2.83 -11.64 -18.89
CA TYR A 252 -3.71 -11.10 -19.93
C TYR A 252 -3.88 -9.60 -19.72
N THR A 253 -3.74 -8.81 -20.78
CA THR A 253 -3.90 -7.37 -20.73
C THR A 253 -4.56 -6.83 -22.00
N LEU A 254 -5.35 -5.76 -21.84
CA LEU A 254 -5.87 -4.97 -22.95
C LEU A 254 -4.95 -3.80 -23.31
N MET A 255 -3.85 -3.58 -22.53
CA MET A 255 -2.90 -2.49 -22.71
C MET A 255 -1.45 -2.99 -22.84
N PRO A 256 -1.13 -3.80 -23.86
CA PRO A 256 0.19 -4.42 -24.00
C PRO A 256 1.35 -3.41 -24.16
N THR A 257 1.06 -2.19 -24.58
CA THR A 257 2.05 -1.14 -24.78
C THR A 257 2.46 -0.41 -23.50
N ASN A 258 1.75 -0.60 -22.39
CA ASN A 258 1.97 0.09 -21.12
C ASN A 258 2.65 -0.78 -20.05
N ILE A 259 3.19 -1.93 -20.43
CA ILE A 259 3.94 -2.81 -19.52
C ILE A 259 5.45 -2.69 -19.78
N ARG A 260 6.22 -3.14 -18.79
CA ARG A 260 7.68 -3.19 -18.94
C ARG A 260 8.09 -4.29 -19.91
N GLY A 261 8.71 -3.92 -21.00
CA GLY A 261 9.12 -4.84 -22.06
C GLY A 261 8.14 -4.84 -23.23
N TYR A 262 8.52 -5.54 -24.25
CA TYR A 262 7.73 -5.70 -25.46
C TYR A 262 7.33 -7.17 -25.57
N PHE A 263 6.12 -7.41 -26.00
CA PHE A 263 5.73 -8.74 -26.43
C PHE A 263 6.52 -9.12 -27.69
N SER A 264 6.93 -10.38 -27.79
CA SER A 264 7.42 -10.92 -29.05
C SER A 264 6.26 -11.09 -30.04
N GLU A 265 6.57 -11.18 -31.33
CA GLU A 265 5.56 -11.39 -32.38
C GLU A 265 4.78 -12.70 -32.18
N ASP A 266 5.32 -13.65 -31.39
CA ASP A 266 4.73 -14.96 -31.10
C ASP A 266 3.85 -14.96 -29.83
N GLN A 267 3.79 -13.86 -29.07
CA GLN A 267 2.96 -13.65 -27.89
C GLN A 267 1.73 -12.78 -28.22
#